data_6c668a29c6fb0c17fe91dbc4fd0ccba4
#
_entry.id   6c668a29c6fb0c17fe91dbc4fd0ccba4
#
_cell.length_a   1.000
_cell.length_b   1.000
_cell.length_c   1.000
_cell.angle_alpha   90.00
_cell.angle_beta   90.00
_cell.angle_gamma   90.00
#
_symmetry.space_group_name_H-M   'P 1'
#
loop_
_entity.id
_entity.type
_entity.pdbx_description
1 polymer ?
#
loop_
_entity_poly.entity_id
_entity_poly.type
_entity_poly.pdbx_seq_one_letter_code
_entity_poly.pdbx_strand_id
1 'polypeptide(L)'
;VASPFCLAKWGGHGASPRPPASSRSASSSRDASEKARVCRPALTSPISRCTSDLVGADDVFDAAVSRVGVVRVQTVTQLFTAAKALSCGFRPVGNRLAIVTNGGGPGVMATDRAADLGLAMAALSDATIEYLNQHLPPNWPHGNPVDIIGDAQADRYHHAVKACLEDDNVDGVLAILTPQAMTKPLESAQALIELSNTHSKPLLTCWMGETQVGPARDAFAKAHKPHFRTPEPAVEVFSHLSAYYRNQKLLMQMPGPFSHHVEPDVESARLIIEGAMQEHRKVLTEMESKALLSAFHIPVARTMVAHSPNEALLIAEQLGFPVAMKVN
;
A
#
# COMPACT_ATOMS: atom_id res chain seq x y z
N VAL A 1 -4.14 4.59 -28.93
CA VAL A 1 -4.37 4.14 -27.53
C VAL A 1 -3.20 3.24 -27.18
N ALA A 2 -2.19 3.80 -26.53
CA ALA A 2 -0.98 3.06 -26.15
C ALA A 2 -1.32 2.17 -24.92
N SER A 3 -1.03 0.90 -25.05
CA SER A 3 -1.15 -0.09 -23.96
C SER A 3 -0.11 0.24 -22.87
N PRO A 4 -0.46 0.28 -21.57
CA PRO A 4 0.50 0.52 -20.50
C PRO A 4 1.37 -0.73 -20.30
N PHE A 5 2.63 -0.67 -20.71
CA PHE A 5 3.59 -1.75 -20.47
C PHE A 5 4.11 -1.69 -19.03
N CYS A 6 4.00 -2.83 -18.33
CA CYS A 6 4.64 -3.05 -17.04
C CYS A 6 6.11 -3.41 -17.25
N LEU A 7 7.02 -2.76 -16.50
CA LEU A 7 8.43 -3.14 -16.42
C LEU A 7 8.64 -4.14 -15.28
N ALA A 8 9.08 -5.35 -15.57
CA ALA A 8 9.46 -6.35 -14.58
C ALA A 8 10.97 -6.25 -14.27
N LYS A 9 11.35 -6.27 -12.98
CA LYS A 9 12.74 -6.32 -12.56
C LYS A 9 13.12 -7.75 -12.16
N TRP A 10 14.13 -8.29 -12.78
CA TRP A 10 14.67 -9.61 -12.47
C TRP A 10 15.63 -9.50 -11.28
N GLY A 11 15.25 -10.04 -10.11
CA GLY A 11 16.11 -10.20 -8.95
C GLY A 11 16.27 -11.68 -8.61
N GLY A 12 17.37 -12.30 -9.06
CA GLY A 12 17.67 -13.69 -8.73
C GLY A 12 18.22 -13.81 -7.30
N HIS A 13 17.49 -14.45 -6.40
CA HIS A 13 18.02 -14.92 -5.12
C HIS A 13 18.60 -16.32 -5.29
N GLY A 14 19.93 -16.39 -5.43
CA GLY A 14 20.69 -17.62 -5.25
C GLY A 14 21.03 -17.83 -3.78
N ALA A 15 20.44 -18.83 -3.15
CA ALA A 15 20.82 -19.28 -1.82
C ALA A 15 22.10 -20.09 -1.90
N SER A 16 23.17 -19.68 -1.19
CA SER A 16 24.36 -20.50 -0.94
C SER A 16 24.44 -20.92 0.54
N PRO A 17 24.95 -22.12 0.85
CA PRO A 17 24.90 -22.72 2.19
C PRO A 17 25.95 -22.10 3.15
N ARG A 18 25.59 -22.01 4.42
CA ARG A 18 26.46 -21.56 5.52
C ARG A 18 27.48 -22.64 5.91
N PRO A 19 28.73 -22.27 6.21
CA PRO A 19 29.64 -23.15 6.93
C PRO A 19 29.43 -23.07 8.46
N PRO A 20 29.89 -24.08 9.26
CA PRO A 20 29.55 -24.23 10.65
C PRO A 20 30.40 -23.32 11.57
N ALA A 21 29.80 -23.02 12.73
CA ALA A 21 30.35 -22.19 13.79
C ALA A 21 31.55 -22.86 14.49
N SER A 22 32.63 -22.10 14.73
CA SER A 22 33.69 -22.43 15.70
C SER A 22 33.66 -21.42 16.85
N SER A 23 33.56 -21.97 18.05
CA SER A 23 33.66 -21.32 19.35
C SER A 23 35.03 -20.69 19.60
N ARG A 24 35.10 -19.49 20.18
CA ARG A 24 36.13 -19.11 21.17
C ARG A 24 35.71 -17.89 22.02
N SER A 25 36.10 -18.00 23.25
CA SER A 25 35.83 -17.33 24.51
C SER A 25 36.26 -15.86 24.61
N ALA A 26 35.46 -15.13 25.36
CA ALA A 26 35.63 -14.02 26.31
C ALA A 26 36.98 -13.27 26.47
N SER A 27 36.92 -11.93 26.48
CA SER A 27 37.35 -11.11 27.62
C SER A 27 36.97 -9.63 27.46
N SER A 28 36.62 -9.03 28.58
CA SER A 28 36.12 -7.71 28.92
C SER A 28 36.97 -6.52 28.44
N SER A 29 36.33 -5.42 28.10
CA SER A 29 36.56 -4.12 28.78
C SER A 29 35.54 -3.07 28.26
N ARG A 30 35.02 -2.31 29.20
CA ARG A 30 34.09 -1.20 29.04
C ARG A 30 34.79 -0.03 28.34
N ASP A 31 34.18 0.59 27.37
CA ASP A 31 34.20 2.04 27.26
C ASP A 31 32.97 2.57 26.53
N ALA A 32 32.32 3.54 27.16
CA ALA A 32 31.09 4.13 26.71
C ALA A 32 31.40 5.36 25.85
N SER A 33 31.09 5.27 24.58
CA SER A 33 30.82 6.44 23.75
C SER A 33 29.74 6.08 22.70
N GLU A 34 28.52 6.42 23.04
CA GLU A 34 27.32 6.27 22.23
C GLU A 34 27.38 7.26 21.05
N LYS A 35 27.97 6.81 19.94
CA LYS A 35 27.83 7.49 18.66
C LYS A 35 26.67 6.84 17.91
N ALA A 36 25.61 7.59 17.73
CA ALA A 36 24.50 7.25 16.86
C ALA A 36 25.03 6.77 15.50
N ARG A 37 24.97 5.46 15.24
CA ARG A 37 25.27 4.89 13.93
C ARG A 37 24.00 5.00 13.08
N VAL A 38 24.03 5.93 12.13
CA VAL A 38 23.14 5.86 10.97
C VAL A 38 23.42 4.52 10.29
N CYS A 39 22.45 3.60 10.32
CA CYS A 39 22.52 2.35 9.60
C CYS A 39 22.57 2.64 8.09
N ARG A 40 23.76 2.55 7.51
CA ARG A 40 23.90 2.38 6.06
C ARG A 40 23.53 0.94 5.74
N PRO A 41 22.60 0.65 4.83
CA PRO A 41 22.40 -0.71 4.35
C PRO A 41 23.69 -1.18 3.68
N ALA A 42 24.24 -2.29 4.17
CA ALA A 42 25.42 -2.92 3.58
C ALA A 42 25.03 -3.54 2.22
N LEU A 43 25.26 -2.82 1.15
CA LEU A 43 25.24 -3.33 -0.21
C LEU A 43 26.57 -4.04 -0.48
N THR A 44 26.64 -5.32 -0.26
CA THR A 44 27.84 -6.14 -0.50
C THR A 44 27.55 -7.25 -1.50
N SER A 45 27.42 -6.92 -2.78
CA SER A 45 27.74 -7.85 -3.85
C SER A 45 28.44 -7.09 -5.00
N PRO A 46 29.46 -7.67 -5.65
CA PRO A 46 30.16 -7.02 -6.78
C PRO A 46 29.24 -6.75 -7.98
N ILE A 47 28.17 -7.51 -8.13
CA ILE A 47 27.16 -7.34 -9.19
C ILE A 47 26.30 -6.11 -8.97
N SER A 48 26.05 -5.73 -7.70
CA SER A 48 25.25 -4.52 -7.40
C SER A 48 25.97 -3.23 -7.72
N ARG A 49 27.32 -3.21 -7.72
CA ARG A 49 28.09 -2.00 -8.03
C ARG A 49 28.10 -1.64 -9.51
N CYS A 50 28.07 -2.64 -10.41
CA CYS A 50 28.03 -2.39 -11.86
C CYS A 50 26.66 -1.96 -12.38
N THR A 51 25.57 -2.28 -11.65
CA THR A 51 24.21 -1.93 -12.05
C THR A 51 23.64 -0.73 -11.30
N SER A 52 24.14 -0.41 -10.10
CA SER A 52 23.68 0.73 -9.31
C SER A 52 24.00 2.09 -9.94
N ASP A 53 25.13 2.19 -10.64
CA ASP A 53 25.52 3.43 -11.32
C ASP A 53 24.72 3.69 -12.61
N LEU A 54 24.10 2.63 -13.17
CA LEU A 54 23.27 2.70 -14.37
C LEU A 54 21.76 2.79 -14.09
N VAL A 55 21.28 2.34 -12.92
CA VAL A 55 19.84 2.17 -12.63
C VAL A 55 19.30 3.17 -11.61
N GLY A 56 20.18 3.85 -10.86
CA GLY A 56 19.76 4.75 -9.78
C GLY A 56 19.20 4.02 -8.55
N ALA A 57 18.72 4.78 -7.57
CA ALA A 57 18.08 4.24 -6.38
C ALA A 57 16.68 3.71 -6.71
N ASP A 58 16.32 2.57 -6.12
CA ASP A 58 15.08 1.84 -6.42
C ASP A 58 13.82 2.63 -6.06
N ASP A 59 13.87 3.39 -4.98
CA ASP A 59 12.82 4.31 -4.53
C ASP A 59 12.62 5.49 -5.48
N VAL A 60 13.69 6.01 -6.07
CA VAL A 60 13.62 7.06 -7.10
C VAL A 60 12.97 6.52 -8.37
N PHE A 61 13.31 5.29 -8.76
CA PHE A 61 12.67 4.63 -9.89
C PHE A 61 11.17 4.41 -9.64
N ASP A 62 10.79 3.91 -8.46
CA ASP A 62 9.39 3.73 -8.08
C ASP A 62 8.59 5.04 -8.11
N ALA A 63 9.17 6.11 -7.57
CA ALA A 63 8.55 7.43 -7.60
C ALA A 63 8.34 7.92 -9.05
N ALA A 64 9.33 7.75 -9.90
CA ALA A 64 9.27 8.16 -11.30
C ALA A 64 8.20 7.38 -12.08
N VAL A 65 8.17 6.04 -11.97
CA VAL A 65 7.19 5.22 -12.72
C VAL A 65 5.76 5.42 -12.20
N SER A 66 5.59 5.60 -10.89
CA SER A 66 4.28 5.92 -10.30
C SER A 66 3.76 7.26 -10.80
N ARG A 67 4.63 8.27 -10.92
CA ARG A 67 4.26 9.61 -11.40
C ARG A 67 3.82 9.63 -12.86
N VAL A 68 4.31 8.71 -13.69
CA VAL A 68 3.87 8.56 -15.09
C VAL A 68 2.74 7.53 -15.25
N GLY A 69 2.12 7.11 -14.16
CA GLY A 69 0.94 6.26 -14.17
C GLY A 69 1.21 4.77 -14.43
N VAL A 70 2.46 4.34 -14.28
CA VAL A 70 2.86 2.94 -14.45
C VAL A 70 2.71 2.18 -13.13
N VAL A 71 2.29 0.93 -13.21
CA VAL A 71 2.29 -0.01 -12.08
C VAL A 71 3.51 -0.91 -12.18
N ARG A 72 4.32 -0.92 -11.13
CA ARG A 72 5.47 -1.80 -11.00
C ARG A 72 5.06 -3.15 -10.44
N VAL A 73 5.60 -4.22 -11.02
CA VAL A 73 5.43 -5.60 -10.57
C VAL A 73 6.79 -6.26 -10.33
N GLN A 74 6.85 -7.25 -9.45
CA GLN A 74 8.10 -7.88 -9.01
C GLN A 74 8.43 -9.17 -9.78
N THR A 75 7.41 -9.84 -10.35
CA THR A 75 7.58 -11.13 -11.03
C THR A 75 6.89 -11.15 -12.38
N VAL A 76 7.34 -12.06 -13.27
CA VAL A 76 6.70 -12.29 -14.57
C VAL A 76 5.25 -12.77 -14.40
N THR A 77 4.98 -13.56 -13.38
CA THR A 77 3.61 -14.02 -13.08
C THR A 77 2.71 -12.84 -12.72
N GLN A 78 3.19 -11.91 -11.88
CA GLN A 78 2.46 -10.68 -11.55
C GLN A 78 2.23 -9.81 -12.80
N LEU A 79 3.19 -9.75 -13.72
CA LEU A 79 3.04 -9.00 -14.98
C LEU A 79 1.83 -9.52 -15.78
N PHE A 80 1.74 -10.83 -16.00
CA PHE A 80 0.64 -11.41 -16.76
C PHE A 80 -0.70 -11.35 -16.02
N THR A 81 -0.71 -11.56 -14.72
CA THR A 81 -1.95 -11.49 -13.92
C THR A 81 -2.48 -10.06 -13.81
N ALA A 82 -1.61 -9.07 -13.62
CA ALA A 82 -2.00 -7.66 -13.61
C ALA A 82 -2.51 -7.20 -14.99
N ALA A 83 -1.81 -7.58 -16.08
CA ALA A 83 -2.24 -7.25 -17.43
C ALA A 83 -3.61 -7.86 -17.77
N LYS A 84 -3.84 -9.13 -17.40
CA LYS A 84 -5.12 -9.80 -17.57
C LYS A 84 -6.23 -9.11 -16.77
N ALA A 85 -5.97 -8.74 -15.52
CA ALA A 85 -6.96 -8.07 -14.68
C ALA A 85 -7.30 -6.65 -15.19
N LEU A 86 -6.31 -5.90 -15.65
CA LEU A 86 -6.53 -4.58 -16.28
C LEU A 86 -7.37 -4.70 -17.55
N SER A 87 -7.22 -5.80 -18.33
CA SER A 87 -8.03 -6.04 -19.52
C SER A 87 -9.49 -6.36 -19.24
N CYS A 88 -9.83 -6.78 -18.01
CA CYS A 88 -11.22 -7.02 -17.60
C CYS A 88 -12.04 -5.73 -17.39
N GLY A 89 -11.41 -4.55 -17.49
CA GLY A 89 -12.10 -3.26 -17.41
C GLY A 89 -12.55 -2.84 -16.00
N PHE A 90 -12.11 -3.53 -14.96
CA PHE A 90 -12.39 -3.15 -13.57
C PHE A 90 -11.73 -1.82 -13.20
N ARG A 91 -12.49 -0.98 -12.49
CA ARG A 91 -12.04 0.37 -12.09
C ARG A 91 -12.30 0.60 -10.60
N PRO A 92 -11.43 0.13 -9.71
CA PRO A 92 -11.59 0.40 -8.27
C PRO A 92 -11.45 1.90 -8.01
N VAL A 93 -12.35 2.43 -7.18
CA VAL A 93 -12.31 3.85 -6.80
C VAL A 93 -11.23 4.11 -5.75
N GLY A 94 -10.93 3.10 -4.92
CA GLY A 94 -9.97 3.16 -3.83
C GLY A 94 -9.29 1.81 -3.59
N ASN A 95 -8.86 1.56 -2.35
CA ASN A 95 -8.11 0.37 -1.95
C ASN A 95 -8.78 -0.42 -0.81
N ARG A 96 -10.08 -0.20 -0.54
CA ARG A 96 -10.82 -0.89 0.51
C ARG A 96 -11.35 -2.21 -0.02
N LEU A 97 -10.83 -3.32 0.51
CA LEU A 97 -11.15 -4.68 0.08
C LEU A 97 -12.11 -5.34 1.05
N ALA A 98 -13.21 -5.91 0.54
CA ALA A 98 -14.03 -6.87 1.27
C ALA A 98 -13.68 -8.29 0.84
N ILE A 99 -13.62 -9.21 1.79
CA ILE A 99 -13.31 -10.62 1.58
C ILE A 99 -14.52 -11.44 2.00
N VAL A 100 -15.06 -12.25 1.08
CA VAL A 100 -16.15 -13.21 1.35
C VAL A 100 -15.57 -14.60 1.24
N THR A 101 -15.70 -15.43 2.28
CA THR A 101 -15.08 -16.76 2.33
C THR A 101 -15.99 -17.76 3.04
N ASN A 102 -15.95 -19.04 2.63
CA ASN A 102 -16.53 -20.15 3.38
C ASN A 102 -15.50 -20.90 4.24
N GLY A 103 -14.30 -20.37 4.37
CA GLY A 103 -13.23 -20.96 5.15
C GLY A 103 -12.35 -19.90 5.80
N GLY A 104 -12.27 -19.90 7.13
CA GLY A 104 -11.56 -18.87 7.88
C GLY A 104 -10.06 -18.77 7.57
N GLY A 105 -9.36 -19.91 7.40
CA GLY A 105 -7.92 -19.94 7.10
C GLY A 105 -7.52 -19.12 5.86
N PRO A 106 -8.09 -19.40 4.69
CA PRO A 106 -7.84 -18.60 3.49
C PRO A 106 -8.26 -17.13 3.61
N GLY A 107 -9.32 -16.84 4.39
CA GLY A 107 -9.72 -15.47 4.71
C GLY A 107 -8.63 -14.72 5.47
N VAL A 108 -8.02 -15.35 6.48
CA VAL A 108 -6.90 -14.79 7.25
C VAL A 108 -5.69 -14.56 6.34
N MET A 109 -5.29 -15.56 5.54
CA MET A 109 -4.17 -15.42 4.59
C MET A 109 -4.36 -14.23 3.62
N ALA A 110 -5.59 -14.04 3.13
CA ALA A 110 -5.93 -12.91 2.27
C ALA A 110 -5.83 -11.58 3.03
N THR A 111 -6.26 -11.53 4.29
CA THR A 111 -6.19 -10.35 5.14
C THR A 111 -4.74 -9.96 5.47
N ASP A 112 -3.92 -10.94 5.84
CA ASP A 112 -2.49 -10.73 6.11
C ASP A 112 -1.79 -10.18 4.84
N ARG A 113 -2.08 -10.78 3.68
CA ARG A 113 -1.52 -10.28 2.42
C ARG A 113 -2.00 -8.88 2.07
N ALA A 114 -3.26 -8.56 2.36
CA ALA A 114 -3.79 -7.20 2.16
C ALA A 114 -3.07 -6.18 3.05
N ALA A 115 -2.82 -6.52 4.31
CA ALA A 115 -2.05 -5.70 5.25
C ALA A 115 -0.61 -5.47 4.78
N ASP A 116 0.09 -6.52 4.33
CA ASP A 116 1.45 -6.42 3.77
C ASP A 116 1.55 -5.46 2.57
N LEU A 117 0.48 -5.39 1.77
CA LEU A 117 0.41 -4.53 0.58
C LEU A 117 -0.17 -3.14 0.87
N GLY A 118 -0.48 -2.82 2.12
CA GLY A 118 -1.06 -1.54 2.52
C GLY A 118 -2.48 -1.31 1.99
N LEU A 119 -3.22 -2.39 1.70
CA LEU A 119 -4.64 -2.32 1.40
C LEU A 119 -5.45 -2.14 2.69
N ALA A 120 -6.55 -1.41 2.59
CA ALA A 120 -7.47 -1.25 3.69
C ALA A 120 -8.53 -2.37 3.66
N MET A 121 -8.74 -3.04 4.77
CA MET A 121 -9.92 -3.88 4.94
C MET A 121 -11.14 -2.98 5.05
N ALA A 122 -12.14 -3.20 4.18
CA ALA A 122 -13.36 -2.40 4.17
C ALA A 122 -14.14 -2.55 5.48
N ALA A 123 -14.49 -1.44 6.11
CA ALA A 123 -15.47 -1.43 7.20
C ALA A 123 -16.86 -1.44 6.58
N LEU A 124 -17.58 -2.55 6.72
CA LEU A 124 -18.93 -2.69 6.17
C LEU A 124 -19.89 -1.70 6.85
N SER A 125 -20.81 -1.15 6.08
CA SER A 125 -21.85 -0.26 6.60
C SER A 125 -22.86 -1.05 7.46
N ASP A 126 -23.53 -0.36 8.39
CA ASP A 126 -24.55 -0.97 9.25
C ASP A 126 -25.68 -1.58 8.42
N ALA A 127 -26.05 -0.96 7.31
CA ALA A 127 -27.06 -1.50 6.39
C ALA A 127 -26.63 -2.82 5.74
N THR A 128 -25.35 -2.93 5.36
CA THR A 128 -24.75 -4.18 4.83
C THR A 128 -24.73 -5.26 5.89
N ILE A 129 -24.33 -4.94 7.11
CA ILE A 129 -24.32 -5.89 8.24
C ILE A 129 -25.75 -6.38 8.53
N GLU A 130 -26.71 -5.49 8.58
CA GLU A 130 -28.11 -5.87 8.81
C GLU A 130 -28.67 -6.78 7.70
N TYR A 131 -28.36 -6.46 6.43
CA TYR A 131 -28.73 -7.33 5.32
C TYR A 131 -28.09 -8.72 5.43
N LEU A 132 -26.81 -8.79 5.80
CA LEU A 132 -26.08 -10.05 5.98
C LEU A 132 -26.64 -10.86 7.15
N ASN A 133 -27.05 -10.22 8.26
CA ASN A 133 -27.69 -10.87 9.39
C ASN A 133 -28.99 -11.61 9.02
N GLN A 134 -29.70 -11.11 8.00
CA GLN A 134 -30.95 -11.74 7.51
C GLN A 134 -30.69 -12.93 6.58
N HIS A 135 -29.49 -13.01 5.94
CA HIS A 135 -29.20 -13.99 4.91
C HIS A 135 -28.11 -14.99 5.27
N LEU A 136 -27.35 -14.71 6.32
CA LEU A 136 -26.29 -15.59 6.82
C LEU A 136 -26.69 -16.28 8.13
N PRO A 137 -26.08 -17.43 8.46
CA PRO A 137 -26.29 -18.08 9.74
C PRO A 137 -25.91 -17.17 10.91
N PRO A 138 -26.59 -17.25 12.06
CA PRO A 138 -26.36 -16.33 13.20
C PRO A 138 -24.94 -16.31 13.77
N ASN A 139 -24.14 -17.32 13.47
CA ASN A 139 -22.78 -17.49 13.94
C ASN A 139 -21.70 -16.93 12.98
N TRP A 140 -22.09 -16.18 11.95
CA TRP A 140 -21.11 -15.46 11.14
C TRP A 140 -20.45 -14.31 11.94
N PRO A 141 -19.18 -13.92 11.68
CA PRO A 141 -18.42 -13.02 12.56
C PRO A 141 -18.82 -11.54 12.54
N HIS A 142 -19.86 -11.14 11.83
CA HIS A 142 -20.41 -9.77 11.73
C HIS A 142 -19.37 -8.71 11.32
N GLY A 143 -18.45 -9.06 10.44
CA GLY A 143 -17.36 -8.18 10.00
C GLY A 143 -16.69 -8.62 8.71
N ASN A 144 -15.61 -7.96 8.37
CA ASN A 144 -14.78 -8.29 7.22
C ASN A 144 -13.44 -8.90 7.71
N PRO A 145 -13.09 -10.14 7.33
CA PRO A 145 -13.71 -11.00 6.32
C PRO A 145 -15.13 -11.48 6.66
N VAL A 146 -16.02 -11.51 5.65
CA VAL A 146 -17.36 -12.07 5.75
C VAL A 146 -17.24 -13.60 5.61
N ASP A 147 -17.21 -14.30 6.74
CA ASP A 147 -17.21 -15.76 6.75
C ASP A 147 -18.66 -16.26 6.64
N ILE A 148 -18.98 -16.85 5.48
CA ILE A 148 -20.32 -17.36 5.17
C ILE A 148 -20.52 -18.82 5.59
N ILE A 149 -19.57 -19.36 6.36
CA ILE A 149 -19.56 -20.70 6.92
C ILE A 149 -19.38 -21.80 5.88
N GLY A 150 -18.73 -22.92 6.30
CA GLY A 150 -18.23 -23.97 5.44
C GLY A 150 -19.28 -24.69 4.57
N ASP A 151 -20.52 -24.73 4.99
CA ASP A 151 -21.63 -25.36 4.27
C ASP A 151 -22.32 -24.43 3.25
N ALA A 152 -21.71 -23.25 3.00
CA ALA A 152 -22.29 -22.24 2.12
C ALA A 152 -22.54 -22.75 0.70
N GLN A 153 -23.75 -22.48 0.20
CA GLN A 153 -24.22 -22.77 -1.14
C GLN A 153 -24.19 -21.50 -2.01
N ALA A 154 -24.56 -21.61 -3.27
CA ALA A 154 -24.54 -20.50 -4.24
C ALA A 154 -25.36 -19.27 -3.82
N ASP A 155 -26.50 -19.48 -3.16
CA ASP A 155 -27.35 -18.42 -2.63
C ASP A 155 -26.65 -17.55 -1.58
N ARG A 156 -25.94 -18.18 -0.64
CA ARG A 156 -25.17 -17.45 0.37
C ARG A 156 -24.02 -16.63 -0.23
N TYR A 157 -23.31 -17.20 -1.21
CA TYR A 157 -22.29 -16.44 -1.96
C TYR A 157 -22.93 -15.25 -2.69
N HIS A 158 -24.08 -15.46 -3.34
CA HIS A 158 -24.80 -14.41 -4.05
C HIS A 158 -25.14 -13.25 -3.12
N HIS A 159 -25.80 -13.53 -1.99
CA HIS A 159 -26.20 -12.50 -1.03
C HIS A 159 -25.03 -11.76 -0.42
N ALA A 160 -24.00 -12.49 0.02
CA ALA A 160 -22.83 -11.88 0.67
C ALA A 160 -22.01 -11.02 -0.30
N VAL A 161 -21.74 -11.52 -1.49
CA VAL A 161 -20.95 -10.78 -2.50
C VAL A 161 -21.76 -9.58 -3.01
N LYS A 162 -23.07 -9.74 -3.25
CA LYS A 162 -23.94 -8.63 -3.66
C LYS A 162 -23.93 -7.51 -2.65
N ALA A 163 -24.16 -7.81 -1.37
CA ALA A 163 -24.14 -6.83 -0.30
C ALA A 163 -22.83 -6.05 -0.23
N CYS A 164 -21.68 -6.75 -0.36
CA CYS A 164 -20.38 -6.11 -0.40
C CYS A 164 -20.16 -5.26 -1.67
N LEU A 165 -20.66 -5.68 -2.82
CA LEU A 165 -20.56 -4.90 -4.06
C LEU A 165 -21.40 -3.63 -4.04
N GLU A 166 -22.53 -3.64 -3.34
CA GLU A 166 -23.44 -2.50 -3.20
C GLU A 166 -23.00 -1.53 -2.08
N ASP A 167 -22.12 -1.93 -1.17
CA ASP A 167 -21.65 -1.09 -0.05
C ASP A 167 -20.66 -0.01 -0.50
N ASP A 168 -20.96 1.25 -0.27
CA ASP A 168 -20.13 2.40 -0.64
C ASP A 168 -18.76 2.44 0.10
N ASN A 169 -18.62 1.69 1.18
CA ASN A 169 -17.35 1.52 1.89
C ASN A 169 -16.42 0.48 1.27
N VAL A 170 -16.88 -0.22 0.22
CA VAL A 170 -16.13 -1.29 -0.45
C VAL A 170 -15.73 -0.85 -1.85
N ASP A 171 -14.44 -0.95 -2.18
CA ASP A 171 -13.89 -0.61 -3.48
C ASP A 171 -13.65 -1.85 -4.38
N GLY A 172 -13.67 -3.04 -3.79
CA GLY A 172 -13.62 -4.32 -4.50
C GLY A 172 -13.85 -5.49 -3.57
N VAL A 173 -14.23 -6.62 -4.13
CA VAL A 173 -14.59 -7.85 -3.40
C VAL A 173 -13.71 -9.00 -3.85
N LEU A 174 -13.19 -9.78 -2.90
CA LEU A 174 -12.54 -11.07 -3.13
C LEU A 174 -13.46 -12.17 -2.57
N ALA A 175 -13.99 -13.01 -3.46
CA ALA A 175 -14.73 -14.19 -3.08
C ALA A 175 -13.82 -15.42 -3.07
N ILE A 176 -13.73 -16.12 -1.95
CA ILE A 176 -12.91 -17.31 -1.75
C ILE A 176 -13.81 -18.51 -1.53
N LEU A 177 -13.60 -19.59 -2.29
CA LEU A 177 -14.26 -20.86 -2.08
C LEU A 177 -13.25 -21.95 -1.77
N THR A 178 -13.43 -22.56 -0.60
CA THR A 178 -12.73 -23.76 -0.18
C THR A 178 -13.70 -24.95 -0.34
N PRO A 179 -13.42 -25.92 -1.23
CA PRO A 179 -14.36 -27.00 -1.51
C PRO A 179 -14.54 -27.91 -0.28
N GLN A 180 -15.76 -28.14 0.08
CA GLN A 180 -16.20 -29.08 1.11
C GLN A 180 -17.21 -30.06 0.50
N ALA A 181 -17.54 -31.11 1.23
CA ALA A 181 -18.44 -32.16 0.72
C ALA A 181 -19.81 -31.62 0.25
N MET A 182 -20.29 -30.55 0.86
CA MET A 182 -21.60 -29.96 0.59
C MET A 182 -21.55 -28.78 -0.39
N THR A 183 -20.37 -28.27 -0.72
CA THR A 183 -20.26 -27.10 -1.60
C THR A 183 -20.52 -27.47 -3.06
N LYS A 184 -21.11 -26.55 -3.80
CA LYS A 184 -21.36 -26.64 -5.25
C LYS A 184 -20.56 -25.56 -5.99
N PRO A 185 -19.27 -25.80 -6.27
CA PRO A 185 -18.37 -24.77 -6.79
C PRO A 185 -18.82 -24.14 -8.11
N LEU A 186 -19.41 -24.96 -9.01
CA LEU A 186 -19.87 -24.47 -10.31
C LEU A 186 -21.12 -23.59 -10.19
N GLU A 187 -22.09 -23.98 -9.37
CA GLU A 187 -23.31 -23.18 -9.15
C GLU A 187 -22.94 -21.81 -8.52
N SER A 188 -22.06 -21.83 -7.51
CA SER A 188 -21.53 -20.62 -6.88
C SER A 188 -20.80 -19.71 -7.88
N ALA A 189 -19.98 -20.32 -8.78
CA ALA A 189 -19.28 -19.55 -9.80
C ALA A 189 -20.25 -18.89 -10.80
N GLN A 190 -21.31 -19.59 -11.22
CA GLN A 190 -22.32 -19.04 -12.12
C GLN A 190 -23.05 -17.84 -11.50
N ALA A 191 -23.46 -17.95 -10.24
CA ALA A 191 -24.08 -16.85 -9.52
C ALA A 191 -23.18 -15.60 -9.42
N LEU A 192 -21.88 -15.80 -9.19
CA LEU A 192 -20.94 -14.67 -9.12
C LEU A 192 -20.58 -14.10 -10.50
N ILE A 193 -20.61 -14.90 -11.57
CA ILE A 193 -20.45 -14.39 -12.93
C ILE A 193 -21.61 -13.45 -13.28
N GLU A 194 -22.82 -13.82 -12.94
CA GLU A 194 -24.01 -12.97 -13.15
C GLU A 194 -23.90 -11.65 -12.38
N LEU A 195 -23.55 -11.69 -11.10
CA LEU A 195 -23.31 -10.48 -10.29
C LEU A 195 -22.22 -9.59 -10.89
N SER A 196 -21.11 -10.17 -11.36
CA SER A 196 -20.01 -9.40 -11.92
C SER A 196 -20.33 -8.72 -13.26
N ASN A 197 -21.42 -9.09 -13.92
CA ASN A 197 -21.90 -8.45 -15.14
C ASN A 197 -22.81 -7.24 -14.85
N THR A 198 -23.41 -7.19 -13.68
CA THR A 198 -24.33 -6.12 -13.27
C THR A 198 -23.68 -5.05 -12.41
N HIS A 199 -22.47 -5.31 -11.88
CA HIS A 199 -21.74 -4.38 -11.00
C HIS A 199 -20.42 -3.95 -11.62
N SER A 200 -20.04 -2.69 -11.40
CA SER A 200 -18.81 -2.10 -11.92
C SER A 200 -17.59 -2.30 -11.01
N LYS A 201 -17.82 -2.59 -9.72
CA LYS A 201 -16.73 -2.83 -8.77
C LYS A 201 -15.98 -4.13 -9.09
N PRO A 202 -14.67 -4.19 -8.87
CA PRO A 202 -13.88 -5.41 -9.07
C PRO A 202 -14.41 -6.57 -8.21
N LEU A 203 -14.73 -7.68 -8.87
CA LEU A 203 -14.98 -8.96 -8.22
C LEU A 203 -13.89 -9.93 -8.64
N LEU A 204 -13.02 -10.27 -7.68
CA LEU A 204 -11.96 -11.27 -7.83
C LEU A 204 -12.43 -12.57 -7.22
N THR A 205 -12.10 -13.71 -7.84
CA THR A 205 -12.55 -15.01 -7.36
C THR A 205 -11.37 -15.94 -7.12
N CYS A 206 -11.38 -16.65 -5.99
CA CYS A 206 -10.37 -17.61 -5.61
C CYS A 206 -11.05 -18.95 -5.29
N TRP A 207 -11.03 -19.88 -6.23
CA TRP A 207 -11.56 -21.25 -6.06
C TRP A 207 -10.41 -22.19 -5.77
N MET A 208 -10.21 -22.53 -4.50
CA MET A 208 -9.12 -23.38 -4.03
C MET A 208 -9.39 -24.86 -4.32
N GLY A 209 -8.32 -25.69 -4.39
CA GLY A 209 -8.44 -27.10 -4.75
C GLY A 209 -8.22 -27.36 -6.25
N GLU A 210 -8.41 -28.59 -6.71
CA GLU A 210 -8.15 -28.97 -8.10
C GLU A 210 -9.39 -29.57 -8.79
N THR A 211 -9.68 -30.83 -8.56
CA THR A 211 -10.67 -31.59 -9.34
C THR A 211 -12.10 -31.06 -9.20
N GLN A 212 -12.51 -30.76 -7.98
CA GLN A 212 -13.90 -30.33 -7.70
C GLN A 212 -14.22 -28.92 -8.24
N VAL A 213 -13.19 -28.06 -8.36
CA VAL A 213 -13.35 -26.67 -8.78
C VAL A 213 -12.96 -26.42 -10.24
N GLY A 214 -12.44 -27.43 -10.94
CA GLY A 214 -12.05 -27.32 -12.35
C GLY A 214 -13.15 -26.73 -13.23
N PRO A 215 -14.37 -27.31 -13.24
CA PRO A 215 -15.48 -26.79 -14.05
C PRO A 215 -15.87 -25.33 -13.72
N ALA A 216 -15.75 -24.93 -12.46
CA ALA A 216 -16.02 -23.56 -12.04
C ALA A 216 -14.96 -22.57 -12.56
N ARG A 217 -13.67 -22.95 -12.52
CA ARG A 217 -12.57 -22.16 -13.10
C ARG A 217 -12.72 -22.00 -14.61
N ASP A 218 -13.15 -23.06 -15.31
CA ASP A 218 -13.41 -23.00 -16.74
C ASP A 218 -14.57 -22.05 -17.04
N ALA A 219 -15.60 -22.02 -16.19
CA ALA A 219 -16.72 -21.07 -16.31
C ALA A 219 -16.24 -19.62 -16.15
N PHE A 220 -15.41 -19.31 -15.15
CA PHE A 220 -14.81 -17.98 -14.98
C PHE A 220 -13.92 -17.61 -16.17
N ALA A 221 -13.11 -18.55 -16.68
CA ALA A 221 -12.25 -18.32 -17.83
C ALA A 221 -13.06 -17.98 -19.09
N LYS A 222 -14.13 -18.75 -19.37
CA LYS A 222 -15.05 -18.50 -20.49
C LYS A 222 -15.78 -17.17 -20.37
N ALA A 223 -16.12 -16.77 -19.15
CA ALA A 223 -16.75 -15.48 -18.86
C ALA A 223 -15.75 -14.29 -18.81
N HIS A 224 -14.47 -14.53 -19.08
CA HIS A 224 -13.37 -13.55 -18.97
C HIS A 224 -13.29 -12.87 -17.59
N LYS A 225 -13.60 -13.63 -16.52
CA LYS A 225 -13.50 -13.14 -15.14
C LYS A 225 -12.18 -13.58 -14.51
N PRO A 226 -11.50 -12.71 -13.72
CA PRO A 226 -10.26 -13.09 -13.05
C PRO A 226 -10.55 -14.12 -11.96
N HIS A 227 -9.80 -15.21 -12.02
CA HIS A 227 -9.90 -16.31 -11.05
C HIS A 227 -8.51 -16.79 -10.65
N PHE A 228 -8.36 -17.17 -9.40
CA PHE A 228 -7.10 -17.54 -8.77
C PHE A 228 -7.22 -18.89 -8.06
N ARG A 229 -6.06 -19.53 -7.82
CA ARG A 229 -5.98 -20.81 -7.10
C ARG A 229 -5.74 -20.62 -5.61
N THR A 230 -5.09 -19.52 -5.24
CA THR A 230 -4.81 -19.12 -3.86
C THR A 230 -5.17 -17.64 -3.67
N PRO A 231 -5.42 -17.18 -2.43
CA PRO A 231 -5.90 -15.82 -2.17
C PRO A 231 -4.86 -14.74 -2.40
N GLU A 232 -3.56 -15.01 -2.16
CA GLU A 232 -2.51 -14.01 -2.21
C GLU A 232 -2.37 -13.35 -3.59
N PRO A 233 -2.31 -14.09 -4.73
CA PRO A 233 -2.27 -13.48 -6.05
C PRO A 233 -3.52 -12.65 -6.39
N ALA A 234 -4.68 -13.02 -5.84
CA ALA A 234 -5.90 -12.23 -6.02
C ALA A 234 -5.81 -10.88 -5.32
N VAL A 235 -5.31 -10.86 -4.09
CA VAL A 235 -5.07 -9.63 -3.31
C VAL A 235 -4.01 -8.76 -3.99
N GLU A 236 -2.91 -9.37 -4.50
CA GLU A 236 -1.87 -8.66 -5.25
C GLU A 236 -2.45 -7.97 -6.49
N VAL A 237 -3.31 -8.66 -7.23
CA VAL A 237 -3.97 -8.08 -8.40
C VAL A 237 -4.86 -6.91 -8.02
N PHE A 238 -5.62 -7.01 -6.93
CA PHE A 238 -6.43 -5.88 -6.45
C PHE A 238 -5.55 -4.67 -6.07
N SER A 239 -4.42 -4.91 -5.40
CA SER A 239 -3.44 -3.87 -5.09
C SER A 239 -2.91 -3.18 -6.36
N HIS A 240 -2.55 -3.96 -7.39
CA HIS A 240 -2.07 -3.41 -8.66
C HIS A 240 -3.16 -2.61 -9.39
N LEU A 241 -4.41 -3.08 -9.41
CA LEU A 241 -5.54 -2.35 -9.98
C LEU A 241 -5.76 -1.02 -9.25
N SER A 242 -5.80 -1.04 -7.92
CA SER A 242 -5.97 0.16 -7.09
C SER A 242 -4.84 1.16 -7.28
N ALA A 243 -3.59 0.69 -7.32
CA ALA A 243 -2.42 1.52 -7.59
C ALA A 243 -2.50 2.15 -8.99
N TYR A 244 -2.86 1.37 -10.02
CA TYR A 244 -3.00 1.88 -11.38
C TYR A 244 -4.01 3.03 -11.46
N TYR A 245 -5.23 2.83 -10.96
CA TYR A 245 -6.26 3.85 -11.04
C TYR A 245 -5.97 5.07 -10.17
N ARG A 246 -5.35 4.89 -9.01
CA ARG A 246 -4.84 6.00 -8.19
C ARG A 246 -3.80 6.82 -8.95
N ASN A 247 -2.84 6.15 -9.59
CA ASN A 247 -1.80 6.83 -10.36
C ASN A 247 -2.39 7.55 -11.58
N GLN A 248 -3.36 6.95 -12.28
CA GLN A 248 -4.09 7.62 -13.37
C GLN A 248 -4.83 8.87 -12.87
N LYS A 249 -5.49 8.79 -11.72
CA LYS A 249 -6.17 9.95 -11.12
C LYS A 249 -5.19 11.07 -10.74
N LEU A 250 -4.01 10.72 -10.23
CA LEU A 250 -2.95 11.69 -9.94
C LEU A 250 -2.42 12.37 -11.20
N LEU A 251 -2.26 11.62 -12.30
CA LEU A 251 -1.85 12.18 -13.59
C LEU A 251 -2.86 13.20 -14.17
N MET A 252 -4.14 12.98 -13.90
CA MET A 252 -5.21 13.89 -14.36
C MET A 252 -5.36 15.14 -13.48
N GLN A 253 -4.69 15.21 -12.33
CA GLN A 253 -4.68 16.40 -11.48
C GLN A 253 -3.77 17.44 -12.12
N MET A 254 -4.37 18.44 -12.72
CA MET A 254 -3.64 19.61 -13.17
C MET A 254 -3.32 20.50 -11.97
N PRO A 255 -2.07 20.97 -11.82
CA PRO A 255 -1.78 22.03 -10.84
C PRO A 255 -2.72 23.20 -11.09
N GLY A 256 -3.26 23.77 -10.03
CA GLY A 256 -4.01 25.02 -10.14
C GLY A 256 -3.14 26.13 -10.78
N PRO A 257 -3.74 27.13 -11.41
CA PRO A 257 -2.96 28.22 -11.95
C PRO A 257 -2.14 28.88 -10.85
N PHE A 258 -0.86 29.10 -11.12
CA PHE A 258 0.06 29.81 -10.23
C PHE A 258 -0.32 31.29 -10.12
N SER A 259 -1.56 31.60 -9.73
CA SER A 259 -2.09 32.96 -9.66
C SER A 259 -1.45 33.84 -8.56
N HIS A 260 -0.62 33.27 -7.70
CA HIS A 260 0.10 33.97 -6.63
C HIS A 260 1.55 33.49 -6.56
N HIS A 261 2.31 33.66 -7.64
CA HIS A 261 3.77 33.55 -7.58
C HIS A 261 4.30 34.77 -6.81
N VAL A 262 4.47 34.63 -5.52
CA VAL A 262 5.36 35.51 -4.78
C VAL A 262 6.78 34.98 -5.08
N GLU A 263 7.61 35.81 -5.69
CA GLU A 263 8.98 35.42 -5.99
C GLU A 263 9.73 35.11 -4.68
N PRO A 264 10.45 33.98 -4.60
CA PRO A 264 11.22 33.66 -3.40
C PRO A 264 12.36 34.68 -3.19
N ASP A 265 12.64 35.02 -1.97
CA ASP A 265 13.78 35.88 -1.59
C ASP A 265 15.08 35.07 -1.66
N VAL A 266 15.58 34.88 -2.87
CA VAL A 266 16.79 34.12 -3.17
C VAL A 266 18.03 34.78 -2.55
N GLU A 267 18.06 36.12 -2.47
CA GLU A 267 19.21 36.84 -1.89
C GLU A 267 19.33 36.60 -0.38
N SER A 268 18.23 36.70 0.37
CA SER A 268 18.22 36.33 1.81
C SER A 268 18.61 34.87 2.03
N ALA A 269 18.12 33.96 1.19
CA ALA A 269 18.48 32.54 1.26
C ALA A 269 19.98 32.31 1.04
N ARG A 270 20.58 33.02 0.08
CA ARG A 270 22.02 32.97 -0.20
C ARG A 270 22.84 33.46 0.96
N LEU A 271 22.49 34.61 1.54
CA LEU A 271 23.20 35.20 2.68
C LEU A 271 23.21 34.25 3.89
N ILE A 272 22.11 33.54 4.17
CA ILE A 272 22.03 32.55 5.25
C ILE A 272 23.03 31.42 5.01
N ILE A 273 23.07 30.87 3.78
CA ILE A 273 23.99 29.79 3.43
C ILE A 273 25.45 30.25 3.49
N GLU A 274 25.75 31.41 2.92
CA GLU A 274 27.10 31.96 2.92
C GLU A 274 27.59 32.27 4.35
N GLY A 275 26.74 32.76 5.23
CA GLY A 275 27.06 32.97 6.64
C GLY A 275 27.47 31.67 7.34
N ALA A 276 26.70 30.62 7.16
CA ALA A 276 27.04 29.31 7.72
C ALA A 276 28.35 28.74 7.16
N MET A 277 28.61 28.96 5.86
CA MET A 277 29.84 28.51 5.21
C MET A 277 31.05 29.30 5.71
N GLN A 278 30.94 30.62 5.95
CA GLN A 278 32.02 31.44 6.51
C GLN A 278 32.42 30.99 7.93
N GLU A 279 31.43 30.50 8.70
CA GLU A 279 31.67 29.90 10.03
C GLU A 279 32.15 28.43 9.95
N HIS A 280 32.47 27.94 8.77
CA HIS A 280 32.90 26.57 8.51
C HIS A 280 31.88 25.49 8.96
N ARG A 281 30.60 25.87 9.09
CA ARG A 281 29.52 24.94 9.45
C ARG A 281 28.98 24.24 8.20
N LYS A 282 28.67 22.94 8.35
CA LYS A 282 28.05 22.12 7.30
C LYS A 282 26.54 21.95 7.50
N VAL A 283 26.03 22.45 8.61
CA VAL A 283 24.62 22.32 9.01
C VAL A 283 24.14 23.69 9.48
N LEU A 284 22.96 24.08 9.04
CA LEU A 284 22.27 25.28 9.49
C LEU A 284 21.69 25.06 10.89
N THR A 285 21.63 26.09 11.69
CA THR A 285 20.86 26.09 12.95
C THR A 285 19.36 25.99 12.67
N GLU A 286 18.54 25.68 13.70
CA GLU A 286 17.09 25.63 13.53
C GLU A 286 16.53 26.98 13.06
N MET A 287 17.04 28.08 13.59
CA MET A 287 16.62 29.43 13.21
C MET A 287 16.97 29.77 11.76
N GLU A 288 18.21 29.46 11.35
CA GLU A 288 18.66 29.67 9.96
C GLU A 288 17.86 28.78 8.98
N SER A 289 17.60 27.54 9.35
CA SER A 289 16.76 26.62 8.53
C SER A 289 15.35 27.16 8.35
N LYS A 290 14.74 27.68 9.40
CA LYS A 290 13.40 28.29 9.34
C LYS A 290 13.40 29.60 8.55
N ALA A 291 14.44 30.42 8.70
CA ALA A 291 14.59 31.62 7.91
C ALA A 291 14.78 31.30 6.42
N LEU A 292 15.56 30.28 6.08
CA LEU A 292 15.72 29.81 4.71
C LEU A 292 14.39 29.33 4.12
N LEU A 293 13.61 28.53 4.87
CA LEU A 293 12.30 28.06 4.42
C LEU A 293 11.32 29.25 4.23
N SER A 294 11.35 30.22 5.14
CA SER A 294 10.53 31.45 5.02
C SER A 294 10.88 32.28 3.78
N ALA A 295 12.14 32.35 3.39
CA ALA A 295 12.57 33.04 2.16
C ALA A 295 11.95 32.44 0.92
N PHE A 296 11.61 31.14 0.95
CA PHE A 296 10.87 30.44 -0.09
C PHE A 296 9.35 30.38 0.14
N HIS A 297 8.83 31.19 1.04
CA HIS A 297 7.41 31.25 1.43
C HIS A 297 6.83 29.91 1.92
N ILE A 298 7.70 29.03 2.43
CA ILE A 298 7.28 27.78 3.07
C ILE A 298 6.79 28.12 4.47
N PRO A 299 5.55 27.78 4.84
CA PRO A 299 5.03 28.07 6.17
C PRO A 299 5.87 27.37 7.25
N VAL A 300 6.36 28.16 8.20
CA VAL A 300 7.12 27.66 9.36
C VAL A 300 6.50 28.18 10.65
N ALA A 301 6.61 27.38 11.72
CA ALA A 301 6.20 27.83 13.05
C ALA A 301 7.12 28.97 13.52
N ARG A 302 6.52 30.03 14.07
CA ARG A 302 7.28 31.12 14.70
C ARG A 302 8.11 30.57 15.84
N THR A 303 9.40 30.82 15.81
CA THR A 303 10.36 30.33 16.79
C THR A 303 11.26 31.47 17.21
N MET A 304 11.53 31.57 18.48
CA MET A 304 12.43 32.55 19.05
C MET A 304 13.32 31.88 20.09
N VAL A 305 14.57 32.34 20.19
CA VAL A 305 15.53 31.85 21.19
C VAL A 305 15.45 32.68 22.44
N ALA A 306 15.35 32.04 23.59
CA ALA A 306 15.39 32.68 24.91
C ALA A 306 16.67 32.25 25.64
N HIS A 307 17.35 33.19 26.24
CA HIS A 307 18.59 32.93 27.00
C HIS A 307 18.36 32.93 28.53
N SER A 308 17.14 33.22 28.98
CA SER A 308 16.75 33.18 30.37
C SER A 308 15.28 32.79 30.55
N PRO A 309 14.88 32.29 31.73
CA PRO A 309 13.48 31.97 32.00
C PRO A 309 12.53 33.16 31.86
N ASN A 310 12.98 34.37 32.27
CA ASN A 310 12.17 35.57 32.16
C ASN A 310 11.98 36.01 30.70
N GLU A 311 13.02 35.88 29.89
CA GLU A 311 12.92 36.14 28.45
C GLU A 311 12.01 35.11 27.76
N ALA A 312 12.05 33.84 28.16
CA ALA A 312 11.18 32.81 27.63
C ALA A 312 9.69 33.13 27.92
N LEU A 313 9.38 33.68 29.11
CA LEU A 313 8.02 34.07 29.45
C LEU A 313 7.54 35.25 28.59
N LEU A 314 8.36 36.25 28.40
CA LEU A 314 8.03 37.42 27.56
C LEU A 314 7.82 37.00 26.09
N ILE A 315 8.69 36.12 25.58
CA ILE A 315 8.56 35.59 24.22
C ILE A 315 7.28 34.75 24.09
N ALA A 316 6.94 33.93 25.09
CA ALA A 316 5.73 33.11 25.07
C ALA A 316 4.46 33.97 25.05
N GLU A 317 4.43 35.08 25.82
CA GLU A 317 3.33 36.06 25.77
C GLU A 317 3.23 36.75 24.40
N GLN A 318 4.36 37.06 23.78
CA GLN A 318 4.40 37.71 22.47
C GLN A 318 3.96 36.76 21.35
N LEU A 319 4.31 35.46 21.42
CA LEU A 319 3.94 34.45 20.45
C LEU A 319 2.47 34.02 20.57
N GLY A 320 1.92 34.08 21.77
CA GLY A 320 0.57 33.62 22.13
C GLY A 320 0.56 32.14 22.52
N PHE A 321 -0.19 31.80 23.58
CA PHE A 321 -0.35 30.43 24.04
C PHE A 321 -1.32 29.63 23.16
N PRO A 322 -1.10 28.29 23.01
CA PRO A 322 -0.05 27.46 23.63
C PRO A 322 1.31 27.55 22.91
N VAL A 323 2.42 27.48 23.66
CA VAL A 323 3.79 27.47 23.14
C VAL A 323 4.49 26.15 23.52
N ALA A 324 5.33 25.64 22.64
CA ALA A 324 6.23 24.52 22.93
C ALA A 324 7.65 25.06 23.18
N MET A 325 8.27 24.68 24.29
CA MET A 325 9.64 25.00 24.60
C MET A 325 10.54 23.77 24.39
N LYS A 326 11.70 24.00 23.77
CA LYS A 326 12.70 22.96 23.50
C LYS A 326 14.06 23.49 23.91
N VAL A 327 14.87 22.66 24.51
CA VAL A 327 16.28 22.96 24.80
C VAL A 327 17.05 22.91 23.48
N ASN A 328 17.89 23.95 23.27
CA ASN A 328 18.72 24.06 22.07
C ASN A 328 20.06 23.37 22.31
#